data_406bdcbdd7fbc460eeaebd0c1674337a
#
_entry.id   406bdcbdd7fbc460eeaebd0c1674337a
#
_cell.length_a   1.000
_cell.length_b   1.000
_cell.length_c   1.000
_cell.angle_alpha   90.00
_cell.angle_beta   90.00
_cell.angle_gamma   90.00
#
_symmetry.space_group_name_H-M   'P 1'
#
loop_
_entity.id
_entity.type
_entity.pdbx_description
1 polymer ?
#
loop_
_entity_poly.entity_id
_entity_poly.type
_entity_poly.pdbx_seq_one_letter_code
_entity_poly.pdbx_strand_id
1 'polypeptide(L)'
;MNTKPRIAILGDFPIGKICDAYQSRNSFYPSWLYMLHKAFVNSEEFDIHWIIVDKSIKKAAQHSVENQTFHVLPGGRLTVGLYTAYIYDRWQVSRCVKNIKPDIFHGWGTERFYGLAAKDFKGKSLLSVQGLLKAYMRRGPVSNFERRHSMYEPEVLKKVNYISTESEWARDRVLEIAPNADITVCDYAVEPIFYSINRELTDEPSCLISCSNAKIKNIPLAINAFSCPELRHVKLYLAGADENRYPNLPSNIIPLGKLNREELAKAISKCWCLIHPSLADTGPTAVKEARVAGMPVILTSECGAKRYISHEKSGYIIQPNNIQELIKSVLSVTESKQKASDMGLYNINNCRLALSVNTMYMTFSNLYKKILSF
;
A
#
# COMPACT_ATOMS: atom_id res chain seq x y z
N MET A 1 17.93 11.72 32.87
CA MET A 1 17.56 10.64 31.95
C MET A 1 17.05 11.29 30.67
N ASN A 2 17.73 11.12 29.53
CA ASN A 2 17.19 11.63 28.26
C ASN A 2 15.91 10.86 27.95
N THR A 3 14.78 11.55 27.95
CA THR A 3 13.49 10.95 27.54
C THR A 3 13.54 10.64 26.07
N LYS A 4 13.13 9.42 25.68
CA LYS A 4 13.05 9.03 24.27
C LYS A 4 12.11 9.99 23.52
N PRO A 5 12.44 10.43 22.30
CA PRO A 5 11.52 11.22 21.48
C PRO A 5 10.22 10.47 21.22
N ARG A 6 9.09 11.15 21.37
CA ARG A 6 7.75 10.59 21.16
C ARG A 6 7.28 10.79 19.74
N ILE A 7 6.92 9.69 19.09
CA ILE A 7 6.37 9.70 17.75
C ILE A 7 4.91 9.25 17.82
N ALA A 8 3.97 10.14 17.51
CA ALA A 8 2.56 9.79 17.42
C ALA A 8 2.17 9.51 15.97
N ILE A 9 1.77 8.28 15.67
CA ILE A 9 1.42 7.81 14.33
C ILE A 9 -0.10 7.66 14.22
N LEU A 10 -0.73 8.41 13.31
CA LEU A 10 -2.16 8.36 13.03
C LEU A 10 -2.43 7.63 11.72
N GLY A 11 -3.16 6.53 11.76
CA GLY A 11 -3.51 5.75 10.59
C GLY A 11 -4.55 4.67 10.86
N ASP A 12 -4.95 3.96 9.81
CA ASP A 12 -5.92 2.85 9.88
C ASP A 12 -5.20 1.55 10.30
N PHE A 13 -4.62 1.55 11.50
CA PHE A 13 -3.84 0.42 11.99
C PHE A 13 -4.73 -0.81 12.24
N PRO A 14 -4.31 -2.03 11.84
CA PRO A 14 -5.09 -3.26 12.01
C PRO A 14 -5.02 -3.78 13.45
N ILE A 15 -5.59 -3.06 14.40
CA ILE A 15 -5.48 -3.31 15.85
C ILE A 15 -5.92 -4.72 16.26
N GLY A 16 -6.86 -5.31 15.53
CA GLY A 16 -7.31 -6.69 15.79
C GLY A 16 -6.25 -7.77 15.52
N LYS A 17 -5.13 -7.42 14.88
CA LYS A 17 -3.99 -8.35 14.71
C LYS A 17 -3.12 -8.46 15.96
N ILE A 18 -3.20 -7.50 16.88
CA ILE A 18 -2.37 -7.44 18.07
C ILE A 18 -3.17 -7.32 19.37
N CYS A 19 -4.49 -7.15 19.28
CA CYS A 19 -5.36 -7.03 20.43
C CYS A 19 -6.70 -7.74 20.19
N ASP A 20 -6.94 -8.83 20.90
CA ASP A 20 -8.10 -9.72 20.73
C ASP A 20 -9.44 -8.99 20.90
N ALA A 21 -9.50 -7.95 21.74
CA ALA A 21 -10.70 -7.14 21.92
C ALA A 21 -11.22 -6.50 20.62
N TYR A 22 -10.41 -6.51 19.54
CA TYR A 22 -10.73 -5.90 18.25
C TYR A 22 -10.66 -6.85 17.08
N GLN A 23 -10.60 -8.17 17.28
CA GLN A 23 -10.48 -9.19 16.21
C GLN A 23 -11.55 -9.08 15.11
N SER A 24 -12.78 -8.73 15.47
CA SER A 24 -13.90 -8.58 14.52
C SER A 24 -13.75 -7.41 13.54
N ARG A 25 -12.72 -6.57 13.66
CA ARG A 25 -12.51 -5.33 12.89
C ARG A 25 -11.55 -5.44 11.72
N ASN A 26 -11.11 -6.64 11.38
CA ASN A 26 -10.08 -6.89 10.37
C ASN A 26 -10.62 -6.97 8.93
N SER A 27 -11.64 -6.18 8.56
CA SER A 27 -12.16 -6.15 7.18
C SER A 27 -11.17 -5.55 6.16
N PHE A 28 -10.29 -4.66 6.61
CA PHE A 28 -9.18 -4.08 5.86
C PHE A 28 -7.87 -4.30 6.61
N TYR A 29 -6.85 -4.80 5.91
CA TYR A 29 -5.56 -5.09 6.49
C TYR A 29 -4.46 -4.29 5.81
N PRO A 30 -4.11 -3.10 6.31
CA PRO A 30 -2.97 -2.32 5.83
C PRO A 30 -1.66 -2.92 6.34
N SER A 31 -1.14 -3.89 5.60
CA SER A 31 0.08 -4.64 5.95
C SER A 31 1.28 -3.71 6.19
N TRP A 32 1.37 -2.59 5.48
CA TRP A 32 2.46 -1.62 5.65
C TRP A 32 2.48 -0.96 7.04
N LEU A 33 1.32 -0.66 7.65
CA LEU A 33 1.27 -0.14 9.03
C LEU A 33 1.65 -1.22 10.03
N TYR A 34 1.19 -2.46 9.80
CA TYR A 34 1.59 -3.59 10.62
C TYR A 34 3.10 -3.84 10.52
N MET A 35 3.69 -3.74 9.33
CA MET A 35 5.13 -3.88 9.15
C MET A 35 5.92 -2.73 9.77
N LEU A 36 5.38 -1.50 9.76
CA LEU A 36 5.99 -0.38 10.48
C LEU A 36 5.98 -0.62 12.00
N HIS A 37 4.88 -1.12 12.55
CA HIS A 37 4.82 -1.54 13.95
C HIS A 37 5.91 -2.58 14.25
N LYS A 38 6.02 -3.64 13.45
CA LYS A 38 7.06 -4.68 13.62
C LYS A 38 8.48 -4.13 13.48
N ALA A 39 8.69 -3.13 12.63
CA ALA A 39 9.98 -2.47 12.48
C ALA A 39 10.45 -1.78 13.77
N PHE A 40 9.52 -1.26 14.59
CA PHE A 40 9.84 -0.52 15.81
C PHE A 40 9.64 -1.31 17.12
N VAL A 41 9.24 -2.58 17.08
CA VAL A 41 8.96 -3.41 18.28
C VAL A 41 10.16 -3.46 19.24
N ASN A 42 11.37 -3.61 18.71
CA ASN A 42 12.60 -3.69 19.51
C ASN A 42 13.37 -2.37 19.54
N SER A 43 12.75 -1.26 19.11
CA SER A 43 13.44 0.03 19.10
C SER A 43 13.54 0.62 20.52
N GLU A 44 14.75 0.95 20.93
CA GLU A 44 14.99 1.72 22.15
C GLU A 44 15.15 3.23 21.88
N GLU A 45 15.14 3.64 20.62
CA GLU A 45 15.42 5.02 20.21
C GLU A 45 14.20 5.93 20.35
N PHE A 46 12.96 5.41 20.18
CA PHE A 46 11.74 6.19 20.13
C PHE A 46 10.66 5.62 21.06
N ASP A 47 9.80 6.50 21.56
CA ASP A 47 8.55 6.15 22.25
C ASP A 47 7.40 6.26 21.24
N ILE A 48 6.91 5.11 20.76
CA ILE A 48 5.92 5.03 19.67
C ILE A 48 4.50 4.96 20.20
N HIS A 49 3.68 5.92 19.78
CA HIS A 49 2.25 6.00 20.08
C HIS A 49 1.42 5.88 18.80
N TRP A 50 0.56 4.88 18.71
CA TRP A 50 -0.40 4.72 17.62
C TRP A 50 -1.73 5.38 17.98
N ILE A 51 -2.30 6.15 17.08
CA ILE A 51 -3.64 6.74 17.24
C ILE A 51 -4.55 6.12 16.18
N ILE A 52 -5.61 5.46 16.63
CA ILE A 52 -6.57 4.75 15.79
C ILE A 52 -7.93 5.35 16.06
N VAL A 53 -8.64 5.77 15.01
CA VAL A 53 -9.99 6.34 15.14
C VAL A 53 -10.98 5.45 14.40
N ASP A 54 -11.95 4.91 15.12
CA ASP A 54 -12.93 3.98 14.52
C ASP A 54 -14.35 4.28 15.03
N LYS A 55 -15.30 4.36 14.09
CA LYS A 55 -16.72 4.66 14.35
C LYS A 55 -17.44 3.64 15.23
N SER A 56 -16.93 2.42 15.33
CA SER A 56 -17.51 1.36 16.16
C SER A 56 -17.05 1.44 17.62
N ILE A 57 -16.06 2.25 17.92
CA ILE A 57 -15.59 2.53 19.27
C ILE A 57 -16.57 3.50 19.95
N LYS A 58 -17.06 3.12 21.14
CA LYS A 58 -17.94 3.96 21.96
C LYS A 58 -17.18 4.78 23.00
N LYS A 59 -16.09 4.23 23.52
CA LYS A 59 -15.28 4.84 24.59
C LYS A 59 -13.80 4.70 24.24
N ALA A 60 -13.03 5.78 24.42
CA ALA A 60 -11.59 5.76 24.21
C ALA A 60 -10.92 4.73 25.13
N ALA A 61 -9.92 4.03 24.59
CA ALA A 61 -9.12 3.05 25.32
C ALA A 61 -7.65 3.21 24.96
N GLN A 62 -6.78 2.75 25.87
CA GLN A 62 -5.34 2.69 25.66
C GLN A 62 -4.85 1.29 25.93
N HIS A 63 -3.96 0.80 25.09
CA HIS A 63 -3.33 -0.51 25.22
C HIS A 63 -1.81 -0.38 25.01
N SER A 64 -1.04 -1.18 25.75
CA SER A 64 0.42 -1.30 25.56
C SER A 64 0.71 -2.69 25.04
N VAL A 65 1.32 -2.76 23.86
CA VAL A 65 1.66 -4.03 23.18
C VAL A 65 3.05 -3.88 22.58
N GLU A 66 3.93 -4.86 22.83
CA GLU A 66 5.27 -4.92 22.25
C GLU A 66 6.04 -3.56 22.35
N ASN A 67 6.08 -2.96 23.53
CA ASN A 67 6.75 -1.68 23.85
C ASN A 67 6.20 -0.45 23.08
N GLN A 68 5.00 -0.54 22.52
CA GLN A 68 4.32 0.58 21.85
C GLN A 68 2.96 0.82 22.49
N THR A 69 2.50 2.08 22.47
CA THR A 69 1.22 2.48 23.05
C THR A 69 0.18 2.73 21.97
N PHE A 70 -1.00 2.13 22.10
CA PHE A 70 -2.11 2.25 21.16
C PHE A 70 -3.27 2.99 21.80
N HIS A 71 -3.64 4.13 21.21
CA HIS A 71 -4.78 4.94 21.60
C HIS A 71 -5.93 4.68 20.61
N VAL A 72 -6.97 4.01 21.05
CA VAL A 72 -8.15 3.69 20.24
C VAL A 72 -9.27 4.66 20.60
N LEU A 73 -9.68 5.48 19.64
CA LEU A 73 -10.59 6.61 19.85
C LEU A 73 -11.92 6.40 19.12
N PRO A 74 -13.03 6.93 19.69
CA PRO A 74 -14.31 6.99 18.99
C PRO A 74 -14.20 7.81 17.71
N GLY A 75 -14.69 7.28 16.59
CA GLY A 75 -14.74 7.95 15.29
C GLY A 75 -16.14 8.40 14.88
N GLY A 76 -16.22 9.42 14.06
CA GLY A 76 -17.43 9.90 13.42
C GLY A 76 -17.91 9.00 12.27
N ARG A 77 -19.14 9.30 11.76
CA ARG A 77 -19.62 8.67 10.53
C ARG A 77 -18.85 9.21 9.33
N LEU A 78 -18.33 8.32 8.50
CA LEU A 78 -17.49 8.66 7.34
C LEU A 78 -18.14 9.67 6.40
N THR A 79 -19.44 9.50 6.12
CA THR A 79 -20.22 10.41 5.26
C THR A 79 -20.31 11.82 5.84
N VAL A 80 -20.56 11.95 7.14
CA VAL A 80 -20.60 13.25 7.83
C VAL A 80 -19.19 13.87 7.83
N GLY A 81 -18.16 13.07 8.17
CA GLY A 81 -16.77 13.51 8.17
C GLY A 81 -16.35 14.12 6.83
N LEU A 82 -16.74 13.51 5.72
CA LEU A 82 -16.42 13.99 4.36
C LEU A 82 -16.95 15.41 4.09
N TYR A 83 -18.12 15.77 4.64
CA TYR A 83 -18.71 17.10 4.47
C TYR A 83 -18.24 18.13 5.50
N THR A 84 -17.76 17.68 6.65
CA THR A 84 -17.31 18.54 7.75
C THR A 84 -15.77 18.58 7.88
N ALA A 85 -15.03 18.15 6.86
CA ALA A 85 -13.58 17.97 6.93
C ALA A 85 -13.14 17.18 8.18
N TYR A 86 -13.97 16.20 8.59
CA TYR A 86 -13.72 15.34 9.75
C TYR A 86 -13.45 16.09 11.06
N ILE A 87 -14.17 17.17 11.31
CA ILE A 87 -13.94 18.03 12.48
C ILE A 87 -14.00 17.25 13.81
N TYR A 88 -14.93 16.28 13.94
CA TYR A 88 -15.05 15.45 15.11
C TYR A 88 -13.83 14.53 15.30
N ASP A 89 -13.44 13.82 14.25
CA ASP A 89 -12.29 12.90 14.32
C ASP A 89 -10.99 13.67 14.60
N ARG A 90 -10.80 14.80 13.93
CA ARG A 90 -9.64 15.70 14.15
C ARG A 90 -9.62 16.27 15.57
N TRP A 91 -10.77 16.60 16.14
CA TRP A 91 -10.89 17.04 17.52
C TRP A 91 -10.49 15.93 18.51
N GLN A 92 -10.98 14.69 18.32
CA GLN A 92 -10.58 13.53 19.11
C GLN A 92 -9.06 13.31 19.07
N VAL A 93 -8.48 13.34 17.86
CA VAL A 93 -7.03 13.23 17.67
C VAL A 93 -6.29 14.36 18.38
N SER A 94 -6.74 15.61 18.23
CA SER A 94 -6.12 16.78 18.88
C SER A 94 -6.07 16.65 20.39
N ARG A 95 -7.15 16.14 21.01
CA ARG A 95 -7.18 15.88 22.47
C ARG A 95 -6.18 14.80 22.88
N CYS A 96 -6.11 13.71 22.11
CA CYS A 96 -5.17 12.63 22.35
C CYS A 96 -3.72 13.14 22.24
N VAL A 97 -3.40 13.85 21.18
CA VAL A 97 -2.07 14.44 20.91
C VAL A 97 -1.64 15.41 22.02
N LYS A 98 -2.56 16.22 22.57
CA LYS A 98 -2.26 17.10 23.74
C LYS A 98 -1.80 16.31 24.97
N ASN A 99 -2.30 15.10 25.17
CA ASN A 99 -1.91 14.23 26.28
C ASN A 99 -0.58 13.52 26.00
N ILE A 100 -0.37 13.05 24.75
CA ILE A 100 0.88 12.38 24.33
C ILE A 100 2.04 13.37 24.32
N LYS A 101 1.82 14.61 23.85
CA LYS A 101 2.85 15.63 23.61
C LYS A 101 3.98 15.09 22.74
N PRO A 102 3.68 14.65 21.50
CA PRO A 102 4.68 14.05 20.64
C PRO A 102 5.66 15.10 20.10
N ASP A 103 6.92 14.68 19.90
CA ASP A 103 7.94 15.46 19.21
C ASP A 103 7.70 15.47 17.69
N ILE A 104 7.15 14.36 17.15
CA ILE A 104 6.72 14.24 15.76
C ILE A 104 5.30 13.68 15.72
N PHE A 105 4.43 14.32 14.93
CA PHE A 105 3.12 13.79 14.58
C PHE A 105 3.14 13.28 13.14
N HIS A 106 2.96 11.98 12.96
CA HIS A 106 3.04 11.30 11.68
C HIS A 106 1.65 10.84 11.22
N GLY A 107 1.04 11.56 10.28
CA GLY A 107 -0.19 11.17 9.60
C GLY A 107 0.09 10.18 8.46
N TRP A 108 -0.82 9.19 8.25
CA TRP A 108 -0.62 8.17 7.24
C TRP A 108 -1.76 8.12 6.22
N GLY A 109 -1.54 8.69 5.05
CA GLY A 109 -2.48 8.77 3.93
C GLY A 109 -3.12 10.14 3.76
N THR A 110 -3.45 10.47 2.51
CA THR A 110 -4.21 11.66 2.13
C THR A 110 -5.70 11.35 1.94
N GLU A 111 -6.07 10.07 1.85
CA GLU A 111 -7.40 9.58 1.46
C GLU A 111 -8.46 9.69 2.54
N ARG A 112 -8.05 10.09 3.75
CA ARG A 112 -8.92 10.37 4.90
C ARG A 112 -8.44 11.63 5.63
N PHE A 113 -8.86 11.80 6.86
CA PHE A 113 -8.51 12.96 7.68
C PHE A 113 -7.08 12.93 8.25
N TYR A 114 -6.31 11.89 8.04
CA TYR A 114 -4.98 11.73 8.65
C TYR A 114 -4.02 12.86 8.24
N GLY A 115 -4.00 13.18 6.94
CA GLY A 115 -3.25 14.32 6.44
C GLY A 115 -3.78 15.67 6.96
N LEU A 116 -5.11 15.82 7.11
CA LEU A 116 -5.70 17.03 7.71
C LEU A 116 -5.28 17.21 9.17
N ALA A 117 -5.27 16.11 9.96
CA ALA A 117 -4.82 16.15 11.33
C ALA A 117 -3.31 16.47 11.44
N ALA A 118 -2.48 15.91 10.54
CA ALA A 118 -1.05 16.23 10.47
C ALA A 118 -0.80 17.70 10.13
N LYS A 119 -1.54 18.24 9.16
CA LYS A 119 -1.52 19.67 8.80
C LYS A 119 -1.89 20.59 9.97
N ASP A 120 -2.82 20.18 10.81
CA ASP A 120 -3.29 21.00 11.96
C ASP A 120 -2.36 20.96 13.16
N PHE A 121 -1.44 20.02 13.20
CA PHE A 121 -0.47 19.90 14.28
C PHE A 121 0.50 21.09 14.28
N LYS A 122 0.73 21.69 15.46
CA LYS A 122 1.55 22.90 15.60
C LYS A 122 3.06 22.64 15.74
N GLY A 123 3.45 21.38 15.89
CA GLY A 123 4.86 20.94 15.94
C GLY A 123 5.31 20.33 14.61
N LYS A 124 6.33 19.49 14.67
CA LYS A 124 6.90 18.80 13.51
C LYS A 124 5.94 17.73 12.99
N SER A 125 5.39 17.92 11.79
CA SER A 125 4.44 17.00 11.17
C SER A 125 5.08 16.27 9.98
N LEU A 126 4.88 14.96 9.94
CA LEU A 126 5.24 14.09 8.81
C LEU A 126 3.95 13.50 8.21
N LEU A 127 3.88 13.42 6.89
CA LEU A 127 2.81 12.72 6.17
C LEU A 127 3.40 11.65 5.26
N SER A 128 3.07 10.37 5.52
CA SER A 128 3.30 9.30 4.56
C SER A 128 2.16 9.23 3.55
N VAL A 129 2.48 9.40 2.27
CA VAL A 129 1.51 9.38 1.17
C VAL A 129 1.25 7.95 0.73
N GLN A 130 -0.01 7.49 0.80
CA GLN A 130 -0.45 6.17 0.35
C GLN A 130 -1.07 6.22 -1.04
N GLY A 131 -1.99 7.14 -1.27
CA GLY A 131 -2.61 7.40 -2.54
C GLY A 131 -2.56 8.87 -2.87
N LEU A 132 -2.59 9.21 -4.15
CA LEU A 132 -2.62 10.57 -4.68
C LEU A 132 -3.86 10.75 -5.55
N LEU A 133 -4.94 11.17 -4.90
CA LEU A 133 -6.27 11.22 -5.53
C LEU A 133 -6.31 12.17 -6.72
N LYS A 134 -5.60 13.31 -6.67
CA LYS A 134 -5.47 14.23 -7.82
C LYS A 134 -4.76 13.58 -9.01
N ALA A 135 -3.69 12.83 -8.75
CA ALA A 135 -2.98 12.11 -9.79
C ALA A 135 -3.84 10.99 -10.37
N TYR A 136 -4.57 10.26 -9.53
CA TYR A 136 -5.49 9.19 -9.98
C TYR A 136 -6.61 9.73 -10.85
N MET A 137 -7.23 10.87 -10.47
CA MET A 137 -8.28 11.53 -11.25
C MET A 137 -7.85 11.93 -12.67
N ARG A 138 -6.57 12.25 -12.87
CA ARG A 138 -6.02 12.58 -14.19
C ARG A 138 -5.84 11.35 -15.09
N ARG A 139 -5.75 10.16 -14.51
CA ARG A 139 -5.43 8.90 -15.21
C ARG A 139 -6.65 8.00 -15.43
N GLY A 140 -7.67 8.14 -14.61
CA GLY A 140 -8.86 7.31 -14.71
C GLY A 140 -10.01 7.73 -13.82
N PRO A 141 -11.13 7.05 -13.92
CA PRO A 141 -12.30 7.34 -13.12
C PRO A 141 -12.09 6.96 -11.65
N VAL A 142 -12.47 7.87 -10.77
CA VAL A 142 -12.49 7.68 -9.31
C VAL A 142 -13.92 7.75 -8.78
N SER A 143 -14.14 7.26 -7.57
CA SER A 143 -15.44 7.37 -6.90
C SER A 143 -15.76 8.83 -6.50
N ASN A 144 -17.03 9.13 -6.24
CA ASN A 144 -17.43 10.45 -5.72
C ASN A 144 -16.79 10.76 -4.36
N PHE A 145 -16.55 9.73 -3.55
CA PHE A 145 -15.85 9.83 -2.28
C PHE A 145 -14.40 10.30 -2.51
N GLU A 146 -13.64 9.63 -3.37
CA GLU A 146 -12.27 9.99 -3.72
C GLU A 146 -12.18 11.38 -4.35
N ARG A 147 -13.13 11.72 -5.24
CA ARG A 147 -13.20 13.07 -5.84
C ARG A 147 -13.34 14.16 -4.77
N ARG A 148 -14.19 13.94 -3.77
CA ARG A 148 -14.38 14.91 -2.70
C ARG A 148 -13.17 15.00 -1.78
N HIS A 149 -12.54 13.88 -1.44
CA HIS A 149 -11.30 13.85 -0.68
C HIS A 149 -10.14 14.55 -1.38
N SER A 150 -10.07 14.43 -2.70
CA SER A 150 -9.02 15.09 -3.49
C SER A 150 -9.02 16.61 -3.36
N MET A 151 -10.11 17.22 -2.86
CA MET A 151 -10.18 18.66 -2.61
C MET A 151 -9.29 19.10 -1.45
N TYR A 152 -9.08 18.23 -0.46
CA TYR A 152 -8.22 18.52 0.70
C TYR A 152 -6.75 18.26 0.42
N GLU A 153 -6.42 17.41 -0.53
CA GLU A 153 -5.06 16.95 -0.81
C GLU A 153 -4.06 18.09 -1.07
N PRO A 154 -4.34 19.12 -1.90
CA PRO A 154 -3.38 20.20 -2.14
C PRO A 154 -3.07 21.03 -0.90
N GLU A 155 -4.05 21.28 -0.06
CA GLU A 155 -3.85 22.04 1.18
C GLU A 155 -2.99 21.25 2.17
N VAL A 156 -3.25 19.96 2.29
CA VAL A 156 -2.48 19.06 3.16
C VAL A 156 -1.03 19.00 2.71
N LEU A 157 -0.78 18.69 1.43
CA LEU A 157 0.57 18.55 0.89
C LEU A 157 1.42 19.83 0.96
N LYS A 158 0.78 21.01 0.89
CA LYS A 158 1.47 22.29 0.99
C LYS A 158 1.78 22.75 2.42
N LYS A 159 1.09 22.19 3.42
CA LYS A 159 1.16 22.69 4.81
C LYS A 159 1.83 21.77 5.80
N VAL A 160 1.96 20.48 5.49
CA VAL A 160 2.75 19.56 6.33
C VAL A 160 4.23 19.87 6.19
N ASN A 161 5.01 19.70 7.28
CA ASN A 161 6.43 20.05 7.28
C ASN A 161 7.27 19.09 6.44
N TYR A 162 7.00 17.79 6.55
CA TYR A 162 7.75 16.72 5.90
C TYR A 162 6.81 15.73 5.25
N ILE A 163 7.23 15.16 4.12
CA ILE A 163 6.45 14.16 3.39
C ILE A 163 7.31 12.93 3.14
N SER A 164 6.75 11.73 3.33
CA SER A 164 7.33 10.52 2.79
C SER A 164 6.44 9.93 1.70
N THR A 165 7.07 9.38 0.67
CA THR A 165 6.39 8.70 -0.44
C THR A 165 7.01 7.33 -0.64
N GLU A 166 6.27 6.40 -1.23
CA GLU A 166 6.73 5.03 -1.44
C GLU A 166 7.53 4.86 -2.75
N SER A 167 7.55 5.90 -3.59
CA SER A 167 8.23 5.85 -4.89
C SER A 167 8.56 7.25 -5.42
N GLU A 168 9.48 7.31 -6.36
CA GLU A 168 9.78 8.51 -7.14
C GLU A 168 8.56 8.97 -7.94
N TRP A 169 7.77 8.03 -8.47
CA TRP A 169 6.53 8.37 -9.16
C TRP A 169 5.58 9.18 -8.26
N ALA A 170 5.42 8.75 -7.02
CA ALA A 170 4.58 9.45 -6.04
C ALA A 170 5.22 10.79 -5.62
N ARG A 171 6.54 10.82 -5.40
CA ARG A 171 7.28 12.07 -5.12
C ARG A 171 7.04 13.12 -6.21
N ASP A 172 7.20 12.74 -7.46
CA ASP A 172 7.08 13.67 -8.59
C ASP A 172 5.64 14.22 -8.69
N ARG A 173 4.62 13.40 -8.40
CA ARG A 173 3.21 13.84 -8.34
C ARG A 173 2.93 14.76 -7.14
N VAL A 174 3.60 14.55 -6.00
CA VAL A 174 3.53 15.49 -4.86
C VAL A 174 4.16 16.83 -5.24
N LEU A 175 5.32 16.84 -5.89
CA LEU A 175 6.01 18.05 -6.32
C LEU A 175 5.23 18.89 -7.33
N GLU A 176 4.37 18.26 -8.17
CA GLU A 176 3.43 19.00 -9.04
C GLU A 176 2.42 19.86 -8.24
N ILE A 177 2.11 19.47 -7.00
CA ILE A 177 1.15 20.15 -6.12
C ILE A 177 1.87 21.05 -5.11
N ALA A 178 2.97 20.57 -4.56
CA ALA A 178 3.78 21.22 -3.52
C ALA A 178 5.26 21.23 -3.92
N PRO A 179 5.70 22.14 -4.80
CA PRO A 179 7.06 22.14 -5.37
C PRO A 179 8.19 22.26 -4.36
N ASN A 180 7.92 22.85 -3.20
CA ASN A 180 8.91 23.10 -2.15
C ASN A 180 8.83 22.09 -0.98
N ALA A 181 8.10 20.98 -1.14
CA ALA A 181 7.95 19.99 -0.08
C ALA A 181 9.28 19.25 0.18
N ASP A 182 9.63 19.05 1.46
CA ASP A 182 10.73 18.16 1.86
C ASP A 182 10.21 16.73 1.81
N ILE A 183 10.65 15.97 0.80
CA ILE A 183 10.14 14.64 0.51
C ILE A 183 11.26 13.61 0.63
N THR A 184 11.01 12.56 1.41
CA THR A 184 11.85 11.36 1.51
C THR A 184 11.13 10.16 0.90
N VAL A 185 11.80 9.40 0.03
CA VAL A 185 11.26 8.15 -0.50
C VAL A 185 11.55 7.01 0.48
N CYS A 186 10.50 6.37 0.99
CA CYS A 186 10.58 5.31 2.00
C CYS A 186 9.85 4.07 1.49
N ASP A 187 10.58 2.97 1.29
CA ASP A 187 9.96 1.69 0.97
C ASP A 187 9.26 1.08 2.19
N TYR A 188 8.16 0.37 1.94
CA TYR A 188 7.45 -0.37 2.98
C TYR A 188 7.80 -1.84 2.90
N ALA A 189 8.09 -2.42 4.06
CA ALA A 189 8.46 -3.83 4.17
C ALA A 189 7.30 -4.76 3.79
N VAL A 190 7.67 -5.93 3.31
CA VAL A 190 6.76 -7.04 2.99
C VAL A 190 6.74 -8.02 4.16
N GLU A 191 5.59 -8.64 4.40
CA GLU A 191 5.41 -9.63 5.47
C GLU A 191 6.28 -10.87 5.26
N PRO A 192 6.82 -11.47 6.34
CA PRO A 192 7.72 -12.62 6.28
C PRO A 192 7.19 -13.82 5.52
N ILE A 193 5.86 -14.04 5.53
CA ILE A 193 5.22 -15.15 4.81
C ILE A 193 5.57 -15.19 3.32
N PHE A 194 5.77 -14.04 2.68
CA PHE A 194 6.10 -13.97 1.25
C PHE A 194 7.58 -14.26 0.96
N TYR A 195 8.46 -14.10 1.96
CA TYR A 195 9.88 -14.47 1.83
C TYR A 195 10.11 -15.97 1.91
N SER A 196 9.21 -16.69 2.59
CA SER A 196 9.30 -18.14 2.79
C SER A 196 8.60 -18.96 1.70
N ILE A 197 8.00 -18.32 0.70
CA ILE A 197 7.34 -19.02 -0.41
C ILE A 197 8.37 -19.82 -1.22
N ASN A 198 8.16 -21.14 -1.28
CA ASN A 198 8.77 -21.99 -2.29
C ASN A 198 7.84 -22.02 -3.51
N ARG A 199 8.37 -21.64 -4.67
CA ARG A 199 7.57 -21.55 -5.90
C ARG A 199 7.52 -22.92 -6.60
N GLU A 200 6.30 -23.41 -6.78
CA GLU A 200 5.98 -24.67 -7.49
C GLU A 200 5.00 -24.34 -8.61
N LEU A 201 5.56 -23.89 -9.73
CA LEU A 201 4.77 -23.44 -10.88
C LEU A 201 3.87 -24.56 -11.43
N THR A 202 2.61 -24.24 -11.69
CA THR A 202 1.67 -25.13 -12.37
C THR A 202 2.19 -25.57 -13.74
N ASP A 203 1.73 -26.73 -14.25
CA ASP A 203 2.10 -27.17 -15.58
C ASP A 203 1.52 -26.26 -16.64
N GLU A 204 0.28 -25.84 -16.46
CA GLU A 204 -0.36 -24.85 -17.32
C GLU A 204 0.10 -23.43 -16.96
N PRO A 205 0.47 -22.61 -17.94
CA PRO A 205 0.88 -21.22 -17.72
C PRO A 205 -0.27 -20.42 -17.09
N SER A 206 0.07 -19.62 -16.07
CA SER A 206 -0.93 -18.89 -15.32
C SER A 206 -0.43 -17.55 -14.79
N CYS A 207 -1.33 -16.58 -14.77
CA CYS A 207 -1.07 -15.24 -14.25
C CYS A 207 -2.00 -14.94 -13.08
N LEU A 208 -1.55 -14.07 -12.18
CA LEU A 208 -2.30 -13.60 -11.02
C LEU A 208 -2.52 -12.09 -11.11
N ILE A 209 -3.73 -11.64 -10.83
CA ILE A 209 -4.01 -10.26 -10.41
C ILE A 209 -4.39 -10.29 -8.95
N SER A 210 -3.76 -9.44 -8.13
CA SER A 210 -4.10 -9.25 -6.72
C SER A 210 -4.35 -7.77 -6.46
N CYS A 211 -5.62 -7.36 -6.51
CA CYS A 211 -6.02 -5.97 -6.25
C CYS A 211 -7.51 -5.85 -5.95
N SER A 212 -7.90 -4.67 -5.46
CA SER A 212 -9.32 -4.32 -5.27
C SER A 212 -10.02 -3.99 -6.58
N ASN A 213 -11.36 -3.93 -6.55
CA ASN A 213 -12.21 -3.52 -7.68
C ASN A 213 -12.19 -2.01 -7.98
N ALA A 214 -11.25 -1.23 -7.45
CA ALA A 214 -11.15 0.18 -7.79
C ALA A 214 -10.90 0.35 -9.30
N LYS A 215 -11.65 1.23 -9.94
CA LYS A 215 -11.58 1.45 -11.41
C LYS A 215 -10.16 1.78 -11.88
N ILE A 216 -9.38 2.47 -11.04
CA ILE A 216 -7.98 2.81 -11.30
C ILE A 216 -7.08 1.58 -11.44
N LYS A 217 -7.48 0.41 -10.91
CA LYS A 217 -6.73 -0.85 -11.02
C LYS A 217 -6.86 -1.50 -12.41
N ASN A 218 -7.81 -1.05 -13.22
CA ASN A 218 -7.95 -1.38 -14.63
C ASN A 218 -7.97 -2.91 -14.96
N ILE A 219 -8.64 -3.69 -14.11
CA ILE A 219 -8.85 -5.14 -14.33
C ILE A 219 -9.43 -5.44 -15.73
N PRO A 220 -10.34 -4.62 -16.30
CA PRO A 220 -10.89 -4.85 -17.63
C PRO A 220 -9.84 -4.97 -18.74
N LEU A 221 -8.71 -4.27 -18.66
CA LEU A 221 -7.60 -4.44 -19.64
C LEU A 221 -7.11 -5.89 -19.68
N ALA A 222 -6.89 -6.49 -18.51
CA ALA A 222 -6.43 -7.87 -18.43
C ALA A 222 -7.53 -8.85 -18.86
N ILE A 223 -8.80 -8.63 -18.47
CA ILE A 223 -9.92 -9.45 -18.94
C ILE A 223 -9.98 -9.44 -20.46
N ASN A 224 -9.88 -8.28 -21.09
CA ASN A 224 -9.91 -8.14 -22.54
C ASN A 224 -8.71 -8.87 -23.19
N ALA A 225 -7.51 -8.73 -22.63
CA ALA A 225 -6.32 -9.42 -23.15
C ALA A 225 -6.46 -10.96 -23.09
N PHE A 226 -6.95 -11.49 -21.95
CA PHE A 226 -7.14 -12.95 -21.78
C PHE A 226 -8.38 -13.50 -22.50
N SER A 227 -9.24 -12.65 -23.00
CA SER A 227 -10.33 -13.04 -23.91
C SER A 227 -9.86 -13.21 -25.36
N CYS A 228 -8.66 -12.71 -25.72
CA CYS A 228 -8.10 -12.87 -27.04
C CYS A 228 -7.61 -14.30 -27.30
N PRO A 229 -7.67 -14.79 -28.55
CA PRO A 229 -7.24 -16.15 -28.91
C PRO A 229 -5.81 -16.50 -28.45
N GLU A 230 -4.91 -15.52 -28.50
CA GLU A 230 -3.48 -15.67 -28.18
C GLU A 230 -3.24 -16.10 -26.72
N LEU A 231 -4.12 -15.71 -25.78
CA LEU A 231 -3.98 -16.01 -24.36
C LEU A 231 -4.99 -17.03 -23.82
N ARG A 232 -5.81 -17.66 -24.66
CA ARG A 232 -6.80 -18.63 -24.21
C ARG A 232 -6.21 -19.87 -23.50
N HIS A 233 -4.96 -20.19 -23.80
CA HIS A 233 -4.23 -21.29 -23.16
C HIS A 233 -3.56 -20.88 -21.85
N VAL A 234 -3.57 -19.59 -21.48
CA VAL A 234 -3.03 -19.07 -20.23
C VAL A 234 -4.16 -18.80 -19.26
N LYS A 235 -4.07 -19.30 -18.03
CA LYS A 235 -5.05 -19.01 -16.98
C LYS A 235 -4.79 -17.65 -16.34
N LEU A 236 -5.86 -16.90 -16.06
CA LEU A 236 -5.82 -15.67 -15.28
C LEU A 236 -6.60 -15.85 -13.97
N TYR A 237 -5.92 -15.77 -12.85
CA TYR A 237 -6.55 -15.77 -11.52
C TYR A 237 -6.77 -14.34 -11.01
N LEU A 238 -8.00 -14.02 -10.58
CA LEU A 238 -8.39 -12.70 -10.08
C LEU A 238 -8.61 -12.75 -8.56
N ALA A 239 -7.60 -12.37 -7.78
CA ALA A 239 -7.70 -12.25 -6.32
C ALA A 239 -8.11 -10.83 -5.91
N GLY A 240 -9.04 -10.72 -4.95
CA GLY A 240 -9.56 -9.46 -4.43
C GLY A 240 -10.63 -8.80 -5.30
N ALA A 241 -10.90 -9.33 -6.49
CA ALA A 241 -11.96 -8.88 -7.35
C ALA A 241 -13.31 -9.51 -6.91
N ASP A 242 -14.38 -8.70 -6.95
CA ASP A 242 -15.74 -9.18 -6.76
C ASP A 242 -16.21 -9.80 -8.08
N GLU A 243 -16.45 -11.11 -8.07
CA GLU A 243 -16.88 -11.87 -9.25
C GLU A 243 -18.17 -11.35 -9.87
N ASN A 244 -19.09 -10.82 -9.07
CA ASN A 244 -20.34 -10.27 -9.53
C ASN A 244 -20.18 -9.03 -10.45
N ARG A 245 -19.00 -8.40 -10.43
CA ARG A 245 -18.70 -7.27 -11.30
C ARG A 245 -18.32 -7.65 -12.74
N TYR A 246 -17.96 -8.91 -12.94
CA TYR A 246 -17.47 -9.40 -14.22
C TYR A 246 -18.27 -10.65 -14.62
N PRO A 247 -19.54 -10.49 -15.04
CA PRO A 247 -20.34 -11.62 -15.52
C PRO A 247 -19.79 -12.15 -16.84
N ASN A 248 -19.98 -13.42 -17.11
CA ASN A 248 -19.63 -14.07 -18.37
C ASN A 248 -18.12 -14.05 -18.70
N LEU A 249 -17.27 -14.29 -17.71
CA LEU A 249 -15.82 -14.44 -17.93
C LEU A 249 -15.54 -15.67 -18.80
N PRO A 250 -14.55 -15.60 -19.73
CA PRO A 250 -14.02 -16.77 -20.41
C PRO A 250 -13.52 -17.83 -19.44
N SER A 251 -13.55 -19.10 -19.85
CA SER A 251 -13.20 -20.25 -18.97
C SER A 251 -11.75 -20.23 -18.45
N ASN A 252 -10.86 -19.51 -19.11
CA ASN A 252 -9.47 -19.32 -18.67
C ASN A 252 -9.31 -18.17 -17.64
N ILE A 253 -10.36 -17.44 -17.29
CA ILE A 253 -10.33 -16.38 -16.28
C ILE A 253 -11.10 -16.85 -15.04
N ILE A 254 -10.40 -16.98 -13.91
CA ILE A 254 -10.89 -17.64 -12.71
C ILE A 254 -10.89 -16.64 -11.54
N PRO A 255 -12.05 -16.17 -11.09
CA PRO A 255 -12.14 -15.33 -9.90
C PRO A 255 -11.86 -16.17 -8.65
N LEU A 256 -11.02 -15.65 -7.76
CA LEU A 256 -10.68 -16.27 -6.48
C LEU A 256 -11.37 -15.58 -5.29
N GLY A 257 -12.08 -14.47 -5.54
CA GLY A 257 -12.64 -13.68 -4.46
C GLY A 257 -11.58 -13.04 -3.57
N LYS A 258 -11.97 -12.71 -2.33
CA LYS A 258 -11.05 -12.14 -1.34
C LYS A 258 -10.26 -13.25 -0.66
N LEU A 259 -8.95 -13.21 -0.81
CA LEU A 259 -8.01 -14.15 -0.19
C LEU A 259 -7.46 -13.60 1.13
N ASN A 260 -7.23 -14.48 2.10
CA ASN A 260 -6.38 -14.21 3.24
C ASN A 260 -4.88 -14.27 2.85
N ARG A 261 -3.97 -14.04 3.79
CA ARG A 261 -2.53 -13.94 3.50
C ARG A 261 -1.93 -15.28 3.07
N GLU A 262 -2.34 -16.37 3.69
CA GLU A 262 -1.93 -17.74 3.40
C GLU A 262 -2.43 -18.20 2.03
N GLU A 263 -3.69 -17.91 1.72
CA GLU A 263 -4.29 -18.19 0.41
C GLU A 263 -3.62 -17.41 -0.70
N LEU A 264 -3.31 -16.11 -0.46
CA LEU A 264 -2.57 -15.30 -1.41
C LEU A 264 -1.15 -15.84 -1.62
N ALA A 265 -0.45 -16.21 -0.55
CA ALA A 265 0.87 -16.83 -0.64
C ALA A 265 0.83 -18.14 -1.47
N LYS A 266 -0.22 -18.97 -1.28
CA LYS A 266 -0.44 -20.18 -2.09
C LYS A 266 -0.73 -19.85 -3.56
N ALA A 267 -1.49 -18.80 -3.87
CA ALA A 267 -1.70 -18.39 -5.25
C ALA A 267 -0.39 -17.89 -5.90
N ILE A 268 0.40 -17.07 -5.17
CA ILE A 268 1.71 -16.61 -5.61
C ILE A 268 2.67 -17.78 -5.83
N SER A 269 2.66 -18.82 -5.00
CA SER A 269 3.57 -19.96 -5.17
C SER A 269 3.36 -20.71 -6.48
N LYS A 270 2.15 -20.71 -7.02
CA LYS A 270 1.74 -21.52 -8.18
C LYS A 270 1.70 -20.76 -9.49
N CYS A 271 1.28 -19.48 -9.49
CA CYS A 271 1.17 -18.71 -10.72
C CYS A 271 2.54 -18.28 -11.27
N TRP A 272 2.66 -18.15 -12.58
CA TRP A 272 3.92 -17.84 -13.25
C TRP A 272 4.29 -16.37 -13.14
N CYS A 273 3.33 -15.44 -13.24
CA CYS A 273 3.59 -14.01 -13.06
C CYS A 273 2.42 -13.26 -12.41
N LEU A 274 2.73 -12.08 -11.85
CA LEU A 274 1.73 -11.09 -11.42
C LEU A 274 1.50 -10.08 -12.53
N ILE A 275 0.23 -9.74 -12.77
CA ILE A 275 -0.16 -8.62 -13.64
C ILE A 275 -0.75 -7.51 -12.76
N HIS A 276 -0.22 -6.28 -12.91
CA HIS A 276 -0.71 -5.09 -12.21
C HIS A 276 -1.01 -3.97 -13.23
N PRO A 277 -2.18 -3.99 -13.88
CA PRO A 277 -2.48 -3.15 -15.05
C PRO A 277 -3.01 -1.76 -14.68
N SER A 278 -2.75 -1.29 -13.46
CA SER A 278 -3.28 -0.03 -12.92
C SER A 278 -2.97 1.17 -13.81
N LEU A 279 -3.94 2.09 -13.94
CA LEU A 279 -3.78 3.37 -14.63
C LEU A 279 -2.89 4.34 -13.85
N ALA A 280 -2.84 4.20 -12.54
CA ALA A 280 -1.93 4.88 -11.63
C ALA A 280 -1.87 4.14 -10.29
N ASP A 281 -0.70 4.09 -9.67
CA ASP A 281 -0.49 3.51 -8.34
C ASP A 281 0.78 4.08 -7.71
N THR A 282 0.74 4.45 -6.44
CA THR A 282 1.90 4.99 -5.72
C THR A 282 2.96 3.94 -5.42
N GLY A 283 2.52 2.75 -4.97
CA GLY A 283 3.41 1.63 -4.62
C GLY A 283 2.62 0.40 -4.18
N PRO A 284 2.09 -0.40 -5.13
CA PRO A 284 1.23 -1.54 -4.80
C PRO A 284 1.97 -2.61 -4.02
N THR A 285 1.45 -2.95 -2.85
CA THR A 285 1.99 -4.00 -1.98
C THR A 285 2.05 -5.35 -2.69
N ALA A 286 1.03 -5.68 -3.50
CA ALA A 286 0.99 -6.93 -4.27
C ALA A 286 2.20 -7.13 -5.19
N VAL A 287 2.72 -6.06 -5.79
CA VAL A 287 3.94 -6.11 -6.62
C VAL A 287 5.16 -6.44 -5.77
N LYS A 288 5.27 -5.85 -4.58
CA LYS A 288 6.38 -6.13 -3.66
C LYS A 288 6.33 -7.56 -3.12
N GLU A 289 5.13 -8.02 -2.75
CA GLU A 289 4.86 -9.39 -2.29
C GLU A 289 5.25 -10.42 -3.35
N ALA A 290 4.81 -10.22 -4.59
CA ALA A 290 5.17 -11.08 -5.72
C ALA A 290 6.69 -11.14 -5.93
N ARG A 291 7.37 -9.99 -5.88
CA ARG A 291 8.81 -9.92 -6.11
C ARG A 291 9.63 -10.63 -5.04
N VAL A 292 9.34 -10.39 -3.75
CA VAL A 292 10.09 -11.08 -2.67
C VAL A 292 9.86 -12.59 -2.68
N ALA A 293 8.70 -13.02 -3.18
CA ALA A 293 8.38 -14.44 -3.43
C ALA A 293 9.05 -15.01 -4.68
N GLY A 294 9.73 -14.19 -5.50
CA GLY A 294 10.34 -14.66 -6.74
C GLY A 294 9.36 -14.81 -7.90
N MET A 295 8.34 -13.97 -7.98
CA MET A 295 7.39 -13.95 -9.08
C MET A 295 7.70 -12.79 -10.03
N PRO A 296 7.83 -13.02 -11.35
CA PRO A 296 7.90 -11.96 -12.35
C PRO A 296 6.67 -11.07 -12.30
N VAL A 297 6.82 -9.80 -12.69
CA VAL A 297 5.72 -8.84 -12.65
C VAL A 297 5.57 -8.10 -13.97
N ILE A 298 4.34 -8.01 -14.47
CA ILE A 298 3.97 -7.13 -15.57
C ILE A 298 3.16 -5.97 -14.99
N LEU A 299 3.63 -4.73 -15.14
CA LEU A 299 2.97 -3.55 -14.61
C LEU A 299 3.05 -2.36 -15.57
N THR A 300 2.24 -1.34 -15.32
CA THR A 300 2.24 -0.15 -16.18
C THR A 300 3.32 0.85 -15.81
N SER A 301 3.71 1.69 -16.75
CA SER A 301 4.65 2.82 -16.54
C SER A 301 4.14 3.88 -15.55
N GLU A 302 2.84 3.89 -15.25
CA GLU A 302 2.21 4.76 -14.26
C GLU A 302 2.11 4.14 -12.85
N CYS A 303 2.83 3.06 -12.63
CA CYS A 303 2.95 2.42 -11.32
C CYS A 303 4.28 2.79 -10.65
N GLY A 304 4.24 3.29 -9.42
CA GLY A 304 5.44 3.65 -8.64
C GLY A 304 6.37 2.46 -8.39
N ALA A 305 5.82 1.26 -8.32
CA ALA A 305 6.62 0.03 -8.20
C ALA A 305 7.44 -0.32 -9.45
N LYS A 306 7.30 0.41 -10.57
CA LYS A 306 8.14 0.23 -11.76
C LYS A 306 9.64 0.39 -11.45
N ARG A 307 9.99 1.18 -10.44
CA ARG A 307 11.38 1.35 -9.97
C ARG A 307 12.09 0.04 -9.66
N TYR A 308 11.31 -0.98 -9.30
CA TYR A 308 11.85 -2.29 -8.96
C TYR A 308 11.95 -3.24 -10.16
N ILE A 309 11.42 -2.89 -11.32
CA ILE A 309 11.38 -3.77 -12.47
C ILE A 309 12.53 -3.45 -13.41
N SER A 310 13.44 -4.41 -13.54
CA SER A 310 14.40 -4.46 -14.65
C SER A 310 13.69 -5.09 -15.83
N HIS A 311 13.33 -4.28 -16.83
CA HIS A 311 12.57 -4.72 -18.02
C HIS A 311 13.22 -5.94 -18.67
N GLU A 312 12.43 -6.94 -19.01
CA GLU A 312 12.83 -8.25 -19.57
C GLU A 312 13.63 -9.18 -18.63
N LYS A 313 14.22 -8.65 -17.53
CA LYS A 313 15.00 -9.45 -16.58
C LYS A 313 14.19 -9.89 -15.37
N SER A 314 13.29 -9.05 -14.90
CA SER A 314 12.47 -9.32 -13.69
C SER A 314 10.97 -9.22 -13.94
N GLY A 315 10.58 -8.84 -15.14
CA GLY A 315 9.22 -8.59 -15.57
C GLY A 315 9.16 -7.58 -16.71
N TYR A 316 7.98 -7.01 -16.92
CA TYR A 316 7.74 -6.08 -18.02
C TYR A 316 7.06 -4.79 -17.51
N ILE A 317 7.50 -3.66 -18.08
CA ILE A 317 6.83 -2.37 -17.94
C ILE A 317 6.12 -2.08 -19.25
N ILE A 318 4.80 -1.89 -19.20
CA ILE A 318 3.94 -1.63 -20.34
C ILE A 318 3.30 -0.24 -20.25
N GLN A 319 2.83 0.28 -21.38
CA GLN A 319 2.06 1.52 -21.35
C GLN A 319 0.63 1.27 -20.82
N PRO A 320 0.04 2.22 -20.05
CA PRO A 320 -1.34 2.11 -19.64
C PRO A 320 -2.29 1.92 -20.83
N ASN A 321 -3.29 1.05 -20.67
CA ASN A 321 -4.27 0.70 -21.70
C ASN A 321 -3.71 0.04 -22.98
N ASN A 322 -2.44 -0.34 -23.01
CA ASN A 322 -1.86 -1.02 -24.17
C ASN A 322 -2.06 -2.55 -24.07
N ILE A 323 -3.14 -3.03 -24.66
CA ILE A 323 -3.50 -4.45 -24.67
C ILE A 323 -2.47 -5.31 -25.42
N GLN A 324 -1.88 -4.80 -26.51
CA GLN A 324 -0.91 -5.54 -27.30
C GLN A 324 0.42 -5.74 -26.55
N GLU A 325 0.90 -4.71 -25.85
CA GLU A 325 2.06 -4.85 -24.97
C GLU A 325 1.79 -5.85 -23.84
N LEU A 326 0.57 -5.84 -23.26
CA LEU A 326 0.20 -6.79 -22.22
C LEU A 326 0.22 -8.22 -22.74
N ILE A 327 -0.42 -8.49 -23.90
CA ILE A 327 -0.44 -9.82 -24.54
C ILE A 327 1.01 -10.29 -24.82
N LYS A 328 1.82 -9.46 -25.47
CA LYS A 328 3.22 -9.77 -25.77
C LYS A 328 4.03 -10.08 -24.51
N SER A 329 3.84 -9.30 -23.44
CA SER A 329 4.55 -9.49 -22.17
C SER A 329 4.14 -10.79 -21.49
N VAL A 330 2.83 -11.11 -21.48
CA VAL A 330 2.32 -12.38 -20.95
C VAL A 330 2.91 -13.55 -21.71
N LEU A 331 2.82 -13.58 -23.04
CA LEU A 331 3.39 -14.63 -23.87
C LEU A 331 4.90 -14.82 -23.63
N SER A 332 5.62 -13.71 -23.45
CA SER A 332 7.05 -13.77 -23.19
C SER A 332 7.38 -14.37 -21.82
N VAL A 333 6.66 -14.01 -20.74
CA VAL A 333 6.89 -14.61 -19.41
C VAL A 333 6.46 -16.08 -19.39
N THR A 334 5.38 -16.41 -20.10
CA THR A 334 4.79 -17.77 -20.09
C THR A 334 5.36 -18.68 -21.19
N GLU A 335 6.40 -18.26 -21.88
CA GLU A 335 7.10 -19.07 -22.90
C GLU A 335 7.63 -20.40 -22.34
N SER A 336 8.15 -20.37 -21.10
CA SER A 336 8.59 -21.58 -20.39
C SER A 336 8.61 -21.36 -18.87
N LYS A 337 8.45 -22.45 -18.09
CA LYS A 337 8.65 -22.43 -16.64
C LYS A 337 10.03 -21.92 -16.26
N GLN A 338 11.06 -22.31 -17.03
CA GLN A 338 12.43 -21.92 -16.77
C GLN A 338 12.57 -20.39 -16.83
N LYS A 339 12.05 -19.75 -17.88
CA LYS A 339 12.09 -18.29 -18.03
C LYS A 339 11.40 -17.57 -16.90
N ALA A 340 10.20 -18.02 -16.51
CA ALA A 340 9.49 -17.45 -15.36
C ALA A 340 10.27 -17.62 -14.03
N SER A 341 10.94 -18.76 -13.87
CA SER A 341 11.77 -19.05 -12.69
C SER A 341 13.03 -18.18 -12.64
N ASP A 342 13.72 -18.01 -13.78
CA ASP A 342 14.94 -17.20 -13.88
C ASP A 342 14.64 -15.71 -13.59
N MET A 343 13.55 -15.19 -14.14
CA MET A 343 13.06 -13.84 -13.82
C MET A 343 12.71 -13.71 -12.34
N GLY A 344 12.13 -14.75 -11.75
CA GLY A 344 11.79 -14.81 -10.33
C GLY A 344 13.03 -14.80 -9.44
N LEU A 345 14.06 -15.56 -9.78
CA LEU A 345 15.34 -15.57 -9.07
C LEU A 345 16.03 -14.20 -9.14
N TYR A 346 16.00 -13.55 -10.28
CA TYR A 346 16.47 -12.17 -10.41
C TYR A 346 15.74 -11.23 -9.44
N ASN A 347 14.41 -11.36 -9.30
CA ASN A 347 13.64 -10.58 -8.35
C ASN A 347 14.10 -10.80 -6.91
N ILE A 348 14.23 -12.06 -6.46
CA ILE A 348 14.68 -12.39 -5.11
C ILE A 348 16.01 -11.71 -4.79
N ASN A 349 16.99 -11.84 -5.69
CA ASN A 349 18.34 -11.31 -5.48
C ASN A 349 18.41 -9.78 -5.40
N ASN A 350 17.43 -9.09 -6.03
CA ASN A 350 17.48 -7.63 -6.19
C ASN A 350 16.43 -6.87 -5.34
N CYS A 351 15.57 -7.55 -4.54
CA CYS A 351 14.56 -6.81 -3.78
C CYS A 351 14.43 -7.17 -2.30
N ARG A 352 14.81 -8.38 -1.89
CA ARG A 352 14.52 -8.86 -0.53
C ARG A 352 15.11 -7.98 0.56
N LEU A 353 16.35 -7.51 0.38
CA LEU A 353 16.99 -6.63 1.36
C LEU A 353 16.26 -5.28 1.44
N ALA A 354 15.98 -4.66 0.30
CA ALA A 354 15.34 -3.35 0.23
C ALA A 354 13.93 -3.34 0.85
N LEU A 355 13.20 -4.46 0.71
CA LEU A 355 11.83 -4.61 1.21
C LEU A 355 11.76 -5.29 2.59
N SER A 356 12.87 -5.39 3.30
CA SER A 356 12.93 -5.99 4.63
C SER A 356 12.43 -5.05 5.73
N VAL A 357 11.99 -5.64 6.85
CA VAL A 357 11.59 -4.91 8.07
C VAL A 357 12.74 -4.06 8.59
N ASN A 358 13.97 -4.58 8.55
CA ASN A 358 15.15 -3.86 9.02
C ASN A 358 15.43 -2.62 8.16
N THR A 359 15.32 -2.72 6.82
CA THR A 359 15.49 -1.56 5.94
C THR A 359 14.41 -0.51 6.18
N MET A 360 13.16 -0.93 6.40
CA MET A 360 12.07 -0.03 6.77
C MET A 360 12.36 0.69 8.10
N TYR A 361 12.83 -0.05 9.12
CA TYR A 361 13.26 0.55 10.38
C TYR A 361 14.34 1.61 10.17
N MET A 362 15.42 1.26 9.48
CA MET A 362 16.54 2.18 9.25
C MET A 362 16.09 3.44 8.51
N THR A 363 15.23 3.30 7.51
CA THR A 363 14.75 4.43 6.72
C THR A 363 13.88 5.39 7.55
N PHE A 364 12.90 4.86 8.30
CA PHE A 364 12.03 5.70 9.13
C PHE A 364 12.75 6.24 10.37
N SER A 365 13.65 5.47 11.00
CA SER A 365 14.49 5.95 12.10
C SER A 365 15.34 7.14 11.66
N ASN A 366 16.02 7.03 10.52
CA ASN A 366 16.83 8.13 9.97
C ASN A 366 15.96 9.34 9.60
N LEU A 367 14.75 9.13 9.05
CA LEU A 367 13.83 10.21 8.76
C LEU A 367 13.36 10.91 10.05
N TYR A 368 12.99 10.18 11.09
CA TYR A 368 12.63 10.78 12.39
C TYR A 368 13.80 11.55 13.00
N LYS A 369 15.02 11.00 12.97
CA LYS A 369 16.23 11.69 13.44
C LYS A 369 16.48 12.98 12.65
N LYS A 370 16.36 12.94 11.32
CA LYS A 370 16.44 14.14 10.48
C LYS A 370 15.43 15.20 10.92
N ILE A 371 14.17 14.82 11.11
CA ILE A 371 13.10 15.74 11.53
C ILE A 371 13.39 16.32 12.92
N LEU A 372 13.93 15.54 13.84
CA LEU A 372 14.23 15.98 15.22
C LEU A 372 15.41 16.95 15.28
N SER A 373 16.38 16.86 14.35
CA SER A 373 17.59 17.69 14.32
C SER A 373 17.36 19.13 13.82
N PHE A 374 16.24 19.41 13.20
CA PHE A 374 15.77 20.75 12.80
C PHE A 374 14.77 21.33 13.79
#